data_4e74272e5ba0afad84d5117a03eea95e
#
_entry.id   4e74272e5ba0afad84d5117a03eea95e
#
_cell.length_a   1.000
_cell.length_b   1.000
_cell.length_c   1.000
_cell.angle_alpha   90.00
_cell.angle_beta   90.00
_cell.angle_gamma   90.00
#
_symmetry.space_group_name_H-M   'P 1'
#
loop_
_entity.id
_entity.type
_entity.pdbx_description
1 polymer ?
#
loop_
_entity_poly.entity_id
_entity_poly.type
_entity_poly.pdbx_seq_one_letter_code
_entity_poly.pdbx_strand_id
1 'polypeptide(L)'
;MGGVGEPGPREGSAQPGAPLPTFSWEQIRVHDQPGDKWLVIERRVYDISRWAQRHPGGSRLIGHHGAEDATDAFRAFHQDLNFVRKFLQPLLIGELAPEEPSQDGPLNAQLVEDFRALHQAAEDMKLFDASPTFFAFLLGHILAMEAQSWCLQHDLGHASIFKKSRWNHVAQKFVMGQLKGFSAHWWNFRHFQHHAKPNIFHKDPDVTVAPVFLLGESSVEYGKKKRRYLPYNQQHLYFFLIGPPLLTLVNFEVENLAYMLVCMQWADLLWAASFYARFFLSYLPFYGVPGVLLFFVAVRVLESHWFVWITQMNHIPEEIGHEKHRDWASSQLAATCNVEPSLFTNWFSGHLNFQIEHHLFPRMPRHNYSRVAPLVKSLCAKHGLSYEVKPFLTALVDIVRSLKKSGDIWLDAYLHQ
;
A
#
# COMPACT_ATOMS: atom_id res chain seq x y z
N MET A 1 10.91 25.08 1.22
CA MET A 1 9.75 25.78 0.63
C MET A 1 10.04 25.93 -0.85
N GLY A 2 9.66 24.95 -1.66
CA GLY A 2 9.70 25.06 -3.11
C GLY A 2 8.34 25.55 -3.58
N GLY A 3 8.30 26.74 -4.19
CA GLY A 3 7.09 27.33 -4.73
C GLY A 3 6.53 26.46 -5.84
N VAL A 4 5.27 26.05 -5.68
CA VAL A 4 4.48 25.40 -6.73
C VAL A 4 4.16 26.49 -7.75
N GLY A 5 4.92 26.55 -8.85
CA GLY A 5 4.63 27.43 -9.96
C GLY A 5 3.25 27.14 -10.54
N GLU A 6 2.45 28.16 -10.74
CA GLU A 6 1.17 28.08 -11.39
C GLU A 6 1.31 27.48 -12.80
N PRO A 7 0.40 26.61 -13.23
CA PRO A 7 0.40 26.10 -14.61
C PRO A 7 0.05 27.24 -15.55
N GLY A 8 0.92 27.52 -16.54
CA GLY A 8 0.67 28.49 -17.60
C GLY A 8 -0.58 28.12 -18.42
N PRO A 9 -1.28 29.11 -19.02
CA PRO A 9 -2.53 28.87 -19.73
C PRO A 9 -2.31 27.99 -20.95
N ARG A 10 -3.19 26.98 -21.16
CA ARG A 10 -3.26 26.17 -22.38
C ARG A 10 -3.90 26.96 -23.50
N GLU A 11 -3.33 26.89 -24.69
CA GLU A 11 -4.09 27.10 -25.94
C GLU A 11 -5.13 25.97 -26.04
N GLY A 12 -6.38 26.30 -25.84
CA GLY A 12 -7.51 25.35 -25.82
C GLY A 12 -8.40 25.41 -24.58
N SER A 13 -8.33 26.48 -23.77
CA SER A 13 -9.30 26.69 -22.68
C SER A 13 -10.71 26.82 -23.28
N ALA A 14 -11.60 25.88 -22.95
CA ALA A 14 -13.01 25.97 -23.28
C ALA A 14 -13.57 27.34 -22.85
N GLN A 15 -14.33 27.99 -23.72
CA GLN A 15 -15.03 29.23 -23.37
C GLN A 15 -15.93 28.98 -22.16
N PRO A 16 -15.99 29.89 -21.18
CA PRO A 16 -16.89 29.74 -20.05
C PRO A 16 -18.34 29.60 -20.53
N GLY A 17 -18.95 28.41 -20.32
CA GLY A 17 -20.33 28.13 -20.68
C GLY A 17 -20.54 27.15 -21.84
N ALA A 18 -19.50 26.68 -22.53
CA ALA A 18 -19.64 25.58 -23.50
C ALA A 18 -19.78 24.21 -22.75
N PRO A 19 -20.67 23.30 -23.20
CA PRO A 19 -20.75 21.96 -22.63
C PRO A 19 -19.39 21.25 -22.79
N LEU A 20 -18.98 20.52 -21.75
CA LEU A 20 -17.74 19.73 -21.76
C LEU A 20 -17.86 18.62 -22.84
N PRO A 21 -16.77 18.30 -23.55
CA PRO A 21 -16.73 17.14 -24.44
C PRO A 21 -17.06 15.86 -23.67
N THR A 22 -17.76 14.93 -24.30
CA THR A 22 -18.01 13.60 -23.76
C THR A 22 -17.13 12.57 -24.44
N PHE A 23 -16.62 11.61 -23.65
CA PHE A 23 -15.72 10.55 -24.12
C PHE A 23 -16.29 9.17 -23.79
N SER A 24 -16.14 8.22 -24.72
CA SER A 24 -16.38 6.81 -24.44
C SER A 24 -15.14 6.16 -23.80
N TRP A 25 -15.31 4.98 -23.18
CA TRP A 25 -14.18 4.20 -22.69
C TRP A 25 -13.21 3.79 -23.80
N GLU A 26 -13.70 3.55 -25.01
CA GLU A 26 -12.85 3.24 -26.15
C GLU A 26 -11.88 4.40 -26.47
N GLN A 27 -12.37 5.63 -26.40
CA GLN A 27 -11.53 6.83 -26.57
C GLN A 27 -10.54 7.02 -25.42
N ILE A 28 -10.94 6.72 -24.17
CA ILE A 28 -10.10 6.89 -23.00
C ILE A 28 -8.97 5.83 -22.95
N ARG A 29 -9.24 4.60 -23.36
CA ARG A 29 -8.29 3.47 -23.32
C ARG A 29 -6.98 3.71 -24.07
N VAL A 30 -6.99 4.49 -25.12
CA VAL A 30 -5.78 4.75 -25.91
C VAL A 30 -4.79 5.63 -25.18
N HIS A 31 -5.23 6.33 -24.12
CA HIS A 31 -4.44 7.27 -23.34
C HIS A 31 -3.90 6.62 -22.03
N ASP A 32 -3.17 5.51 -22.17
CA ASP A 32 -2.45 4.83 -21.04
C ASP A 32 -0.95 4.68 -21.31
N GLN A 33 -0.36 5.55 -22.12
CA GLN A 33 1.08 5.49 -22.42
C GLN A 33 1.88 6.47 -21.56
N PRO A 34 3.19 6.24 -21.34
CA PRO A 34 4.04 7.24 -20.71
C PRO A 34 3.97 8.57 -21.44
N GLY A 35 3.57 9.62 -20.74
CA GLY A 35 3.40 10.97 -21.32
C GLY A 35 2.06 11.25 -21.96
N ASP A 36 1.18 10.26 -22.08
CA ASP A 36 -0.19 10.40 -22.57
C ASP A 36 -1.13 9.55 -21.70
N LYS A 37 -1.59 10.13 -20.57
CA LYS A 37 -2.41 9.43 -19.60
C LYS A 37 -3.65 10.21 -19.21
N TRP A 38 -4.79 9.57 -19.38
CA TRP A 38 -6.07 10.05 -18.90
C TRP A 38 -6.59 9.15 -17.78
N LEU A 39 -7.42 9.67 -16.92
CA LEU A 39 -8.17 8.88 -15.93
C LEU A 39 -9.55 9.51 -15.70
N VAL A 40 -10.45 8.71 -15.13
CA VAL A 40 -11.80 9.16 -14.78
C VAL A 40 -11.92 9.26 -13.26
N ILE A 41 -12.49 10.37 -12.77
CA ILE A 41 -12.88 10.55 -11.38
C ILE A 41 -14.28 11.15 -11.36
N GLU A 42 -15.23 10.46 -10.72
CA GLU A 42 -16.62 10.91 -10.59
C GLU A 42 -17.23 11.29 -11.96
N ARG A 43 -17.05 10.40 -12.95
CA ARG A 43 -17.48 10.54 -14.36
C ARG A 43 -16.84 11.70 -15.13
N ARG A 44 -15.84 12.37 -14.58
CA ARG A 44 -15.08 13.43 -15.25
C ARG A 44 -13.75 12.89 -15.73
N VAL A 45 -13.38 13.27 -16.95
CA VAL A 45 -12.14 12.83 -17.61
C VAL A 45 -11.04 13.86 -17.40
N TYR A 46 -9.90 13.42 -16.92
CA TYR A 46 -8.75 14.25 -16.59
C TYR A 46 -7.51 13.80 -17.37
N ASP A 47 -6.84 14.74 -18.02
CA ASP A 47 -5.52 14.51 -18.61
C ASP A 47 -4.43 14.75 -17.58
N ILE A 48 -3.83 13.65 -17.11
CA ILE A 48 -2.76 13.68 -16.10
C ILE A 48 -1.36 13.55 -16.71
N SER A 49 -1.21 13.54 -18.04
CA SER A 49 0.03 13.27 -18.76
C SER A 49 1.23 14.07 -18.23
N ARG A 50 1.02 15.38 -17.98
CA ARG A 50 2.05 16.29 -17.45
C ARG A 50 2.02 16.41 -15.93
N TRP A 51 0.87 16.17 -15.31
CA TRP A 51 0.68 16.30 -13.88
C TRP A 51 1.25 15.12 -13.10
N ALA A 52 1.21 13.92 -13.66
CA ALA A 52 1.63 12.70 -12.97
C ALA A 52 3.02 12.82 -12.32
N GLN A 53 3.97 13.50 -12.97
CA GLN A 53 5.31 13.75 -12.42
C GLN A 53 5.33 14.68 -11.18
N ARG A 54 4.28 15.45 -10.97
CA ARG A 54 4.15 16.41 -9.85
C ARG A 54 3.24 15.88 -8.74
N HIS A 55 2.63 14.70 -8.95
CA HIS A 55 1.74 14.11 -7.97
C HIS A 55 2.49 13.79 -6.66
N PRO A 56 2.04 14.28 -5.49
CA PRO A 56 2.74 14.09 -4.22
C PRO A 56 2.94 12.61 -3.82
N GLY A 57 2.01 11.73 -4.20
CA GLY A 57 2.11 10.27 -4.00
C GLY A 57 3.04 9.57 -5.00
N GLY A 58 3.61 10.32 -5.97
CA GLY A 58 4.49 9.78 -7.01
C GLY A 58 3.78 9.48 -8.33
N SER A 59 4.53 9.57 -9.42
CA SER A 59 4.01 9.37 -10.78
C SER A 59 3.58 7.93 -11.05
N ARG A 60 4.23 6.96 -10.41
CA ARG A 60 3.87 5.54 -10.55
C ARG A 60 2.50 5.25 -9.96
N LEU A 61 2.21 5.77 -8.76
CA LEU A 61 0.94 5.55 -8.08
C LEU A 61 -0.23 6.01 -8.93
N ILE A 62 -0.24 7.29 -9.32
CA ILE A 62 -1.33 7.82 -10.16
C ILE A 62 -1.33 7.19 -11.56
N GLY A 63 -0.16 6.83 -12.07
CA GLY A 63 -0.01 6.17 -13.36
C GLY A 63 -0.58 4.76 -13.43
N HIS A 64 -0.76 4.08 -12.30
CA HIS A 64 -1.40 2.75 -12.24
C HIS A 64 -2.90 2.78 -12.56
N HIS A 65 -3.53 3.95 -12.50
CA HIS A 65 -4.93 4.17 -12.82
C HIS A 65 -5.13 4.85 -14.19
N GLY A 66 -4.13 4.82 -15.06
CA GLY A 66 -4.27 5.30 -16.44
C GLY A 66 -5.39 4.54 -17.18
N ALA A 67 -6.25 5.27 -17.90
CA ALA A 67 -7.40 4.76 -18.62
C ALA A 67 -8.43 3.99 -17.78
N GLU A 68 -8.50 4.26 -16.45
CA GLU A 68 -9.43 3.61 -15.51
C GLU A 68 -10.29 4.65 -14.75
N ASP A 69 -11.39 4.16 -14.13
CA ASP A 69 -12.09 4.94 -13.10
C ASP A 69 -11.30 4.89 -11.78
N ALA A 70 -10.67 5.98 -11.44
CA ALA A 70 -9.91 6.15 -10.21
C ALA A 70 -10.74 6.71 -9.05
N THR A 71 -12.07 6.78 -9.14
CA THR A 71 -12.94 7.45 -8.16
C THR A 71 -12.74 6.89 -6.75
N ASP A 72 -12.78 5.56 -6.61
CA ASP A 72 -12.72 4.94 -5.29
C ASP A 72 -11.30 5.00 -4.70
N ALA A 73 -10.26 4.81 -5.55
CA ALA A 73 -8.88 5.03 -5.16
C ALA A 73 -8.62 6.50 -4.77
N PHE A 74 -9.15 7.45 -5.55
CA PHE A 74 -9.06 8.87 -5.23
C PHE A 74 -9.65 9.20 -3.84
N ARG A 75 -10.82 8.66 -3.53
CA ARG A 75 -11.46 8.83 -2.21
C ARG A 75 -10.68 8.12 -1.09
N ALA A 76 -10.15 6.94 -1.34
CA ALA A 76 -9.41 6.16 -0.36
C ALA A 76 -8.11 6.84 0.09
N PHE A 77 -7.38 7.49 -0.82
CA PHE A 77 -6.08 8.09 -0.51
C PHE A 77 -6.11 9.57 -0.09
N HIS A 78 -7.16 10.31 -0.42
CA HIS A 78 -7.20 11.75 -0.16
C HIS A 78 -8.14 12.11 0.98
N GLN A 79 -7.61 12.73 2.04
CA GLN A 79 -8.36 13.11 3.23
C GLN A 79 -9.23 14.37 3.02
N ASP A 80 -8.71 15.39 2.32
CA ASP A 80 -9.42 16.65 2.01
C ASP A 80 -9.71 16.70 0.51
N LEU A 81 -10.82 16.10 0.11
CA LEU A 81 -11.24 16.04 -1.28
C LEU A 81 -11.47 17.44 -1.88
N ASN A 82 -11.96 18.40 -1.09
CA ASN A 82 -12.21 19.76 -1.55
C ASN A 82 -10.90 20.50 -1.87
N PHE A 83 -9.87 20.27 -1.06
CA PHE A 83 -8.54 20.79 -1.33
C PHE A 83 -7.94 20.19 -2.60
N VAL A 84 -8.02 18.86 -2.74
CA VAL A 84 -7.40 18.15 -3.87
C VAL A 84 -8.11 18.45 -5.19
N ARG A 85 -9.44 18.60 -5.18
CA ARG A 85 -10.21 18.98 -6.38
C ARG A 85 -9.75 20.27 -7.04
N LYS A 86 -9.15 21.20 -6.30
CA LYS A 86 -8.56 22.42 -6.87
C LYS A 86 -7.43 22.13 -7.86
N PHE A 87 -6.68 21.07 -7.63
CA PHE A 87 -5.60 20.62 -8.52
C PHE A 87 -6.12 19.82 -9.72
N LEU A 88 -7.29 19.20 -9.59
CA LEU A 88 -7.96 18.49 -10.70
C LEU A 88 -8.60 19.45 -11.71
N GLN A 89 -9.09 20.60 -11.27
CA GLN A 89 -9.80 21.54 -12.14
C GLN A 89 -9.04 21.92 -13.43
N PRO A 90 -7.74 22.23 -13.38
CA PRO A 90 -6.96 22.56 -14.60
C PRO A 90 -6.68 21.34 -15.50
N LEU A 91 -6.92 20.12 -15.03
CA LEU A 91 -6.67 18.87 -15.74
C LEU A 91 -7.93 18.32 -16.42
N LEU A 92 -9.10 18.90 -16.12
CA LEU A 92 -10.38 18.48 -16.65
C LEU A 92 -10.43 18.72 -18.16
N ILE A 93 -10.71 17.66 -18.93
CA ILE A 93 -10.82 17.71 -20.38
C ILE A 93 -12.21 17.34 -20.89
N GLY A 94 -13.06 16.72 -20.07
CA GLY A 94 -14.41 16.36 -20.46
C GLY A 94 -15.10 15.48 -19.43
N GLU A 95 -16.18 14.83 -19.87
CA GLU A 95 -16.97 13.91 -19.05
C GLU A 95 -17.12 12.57 -19.75
N LEU A 96 -17.32 11.50 -18.98
CA LEU A 96 -17.66 10.19 -19.50
C LEU A 96 -19.08 10.25 -20.07
N ALA A 97 -19.27 9.73 -21.29
CA ALA A 97 -20.56 9.76 -21.99
C ALA A 97 -21.67 9.15 -21.09
N PRO A 98 -22.90 9.73 -21.08
CA PRO A 98 -23.95 9.30 -20.17
C PRO A 98 -24.32 7.82 -20.27
N GLU A 99 -24.23 7.25 -21.47
CA GLU A 99 -24.50 5.85 -21.81
C GLU A 99 -23.40 4.88 -21.37
N GLU A 100 -22.20 5.38 -21.13
CA GLU A 100 -21.09 4.55 -20.67
C GLU A 100 -21.26 4.14 -19.21
N PRO A 101 -20.93 2.88 -18.85
CA PRO A 101 -20.88 2.47 -17.46
C PRO A 101 -19.83 3.28 -16.69
N SER A 102 -19.97 3.35 -15.38
CA SER A 102 -19.02 4.09 -14.54
C SER A 102 -17.58 3.60 -14.63
N GLN A 103 -17.38 2.36 -15.05
CA GLN A 103 -16.05 1.78 -15.28
C GLN A 103 -16.01 0.99 -16.59
N ASP A 104 -14.80 0.83 -17.13
CA ASP A 104 -14.56 0.01 -18.31
C ASP A 104 -14.42 -1.48 -17.96
N GLY A 105 -15.22 -2.32 -18.62
CA GLY A 105 -15.16 -3.79 -18.50
C GLY A 105 -16.39 -4.45 -17.89
N PRO A 106 -16.38 -5.79 -17.72
CA PRO A 106 -17.49 -6.55 -17.16
C PRO A 106 -17.62 -6.22 -15.67
N LEU A 107 -18.50 -5.29 -15.36
CA LEU A 107 -18.59 -4.75 -14.02
C LEU A 107 -19.85 -5.19 -13.33
N ASN A 108 -19.68 -5.53 -12.08
CA ASN A 108 -20.77 -5.52 -11.14
C ASN A 108 -21.04 -4.08 -10.69
N ALA A 109 -21.73 -3.28 -11.52
CA ALA A 109 -22.08 -1.89 -11.21
C ALA A 109 -22.79 -1.78 -9.86
N GLN A 110 -23.61 -2.78 -9.51
CA GLN A 110 -24.30 -2.83 -8.24
C GLN A 110 -23.31 -3.01 -7.05
N LEU A 111 -22.23 -3.75 -7.23
CA LEU A 111 -21.18 -3.86 -6.20
C LEU A 111 -20.51 -2.51 -5.94
N VAL A 112 -20.18 -1.78 -6.99
CA VAL A 112 -19.54 -0.45 -6.87
C VAL A 112 -20.46 0.54 -6.14
N GLU A 113 -21.75 0.54 -6.48
CA GLU A 113 -22.74 1.38 -5.77
C GLU A 113 -22.90 0.97 -4.31
N ASP A 114 -23.02 -0.32 -4.03
CA ASP A 114 -23.15 -0.83 -2.67
C ASP A 114 -21.88 -0.60 -1.83
N PHE A 115 -20.70 -0.67 -2.44
CA PHE A 115 -19.45 -0.30 -1.76
C PHE A 115 -19.40 1.20 -1.44
N ARG A 116 -19.82 2.05 -2.36
CA ARG A 116 -19.89 3.50 -2.13
C ARG A 116 -20.92 3.84 -1.05
N ALA A 117 -22.05 3.13 -1.01
CA ALA A 117 -23.04 3.26 0.06
C ALA A 117 -22.48 2.79 1.43
N LEU A 118 -21.71 1.69 1.44
CA LEU A 118 -21.01 1.23 2.64
C LEU A 118 -19.98 2.26 3.13
N HIS A 119 -19.20 2.85 2.21
CA HIS A 119 -18.25 3.90 2.57
C HIS A 119 -18.94 5.10 3.21
N GLN A 120 -20.06 5.55 2.63
CA GLN A 120 -20.87 6.63 3.19
C GLN A 120 -21.42 6.27 4.58
N ALA A 121 -21.94 5.05 4.75
CA ALA A 121 -22.40 4.58 6.06
C ALA A 121 -21.28 4.56 7.11
N ALA A 122 -20.06 4.19 6.73
CA ALA A 122 -18.91 4.25 7.62
C ALA A 122 -18.52 5.70 8.00
N GLU A 123 -18.65 6.66 7.08
CA GLU A 123 -18.47 8.09 7.36
C GLU A 123 -19.54 8.60 8.33
N ASP A 124 -20.81 8.25 8.10
CA ASP A 124 -21.94 8.64 8.96
C ASP A 124 -21.81 8.08 10.38
N MET A 125 -21.26 6.87 10.50
CA MET A 125 -20.91 6.23 11.79
C MET A 125 -19.66 6.84 12.44
N LYS A 126 -19.01 7.81 11.81
CA LYS A 126 -17.76 8.45 12.26
C LYS A 126 -16.61 7.46 12.47
N LEU A 127 -16.54 6.41 11.65
CA LEU A 127 -15.48 5.39 11.77
C LEU A 127 -14.12 5.89 11.26
N PHE A 128 -14.09 6.99 10.53
CA PHE A 128 -12.86 7.70 10.14
C PHE A 128 -12.38 8.71 11.19
N ASP A 129 -13.13 8.91 12.29
CA ASP A 129 -12.69 9.75 13.38
C ASP A 129 -11.75 8.98 14.32
N ALA A 130 -10.55 9.53 14.49
CA ALA A 130 -9.56 8.96 15.40
C ALA A 130 -9.95 9.22 16.88
N SER A 131 -9.77 8.21 17.74
CA SER A 131 -9.89 8.37 19.19
C SER A 131 -8.57 8.88 19.79
N PRO A 132 -8.52 10.13 20.32
CA PRO A 132 -7.30 10.64 20.94
C PRO A 132 -6.83 9.78 22.12
N THR A 133 -7.77 9.23 22.91
CA THR A 133 -7.47 8.36 24.06
C THR A 133 -6.80 7.07 23.61
N PHE A 134 -7.30 6.42 22.55
CA PHE A 134 -6.70 5.21 22.01
C PHE A 134 -5.24 5.47 21.59
N PHE A 135 -4.99 6.54 20.84
CA PHE A 135 -3.64 6.85 20.36
C PHE A 135 -2.70 7.36 21.47
N ALA A 136 -3.20 8.00 22.51
CA ALA A 136 -2.38 8.34 23.67
C ALA A 136 -1.90 7.08 24.42
N PHE A 137 -2.77 6.09 24.64
CA PHE A 137 -2.37 4.80 25.21
C PHE A 137 -1.42 4.04 24.29
N LEU A 138 -1.68 4.03 22.97
CA LEU A 138 -0.80 3.41 21.99
C LEU A 138 0.61 4.04 22.03
N LEU A 139 0.71 5.37 22.05
CA LEU A 139 1.99 6.06 22.15
C LEU A 139 2.74 5.70 23.45
N GLY A 140 2.04 5.69 24.60
CA GLY A 140 2.62 5.25 25.87
C GLY A 140 3.15 3.82 25.80
N HIS A 141 2.41 2.92 25.20
CA HIS A 141 2.82 1.54 24.97
C HIS A 141 4.04 1.43 24.05
N ILE A 142 4.09 2.21 22.96
CA ILE A 142 5.23 2.23 22.03
C ILE A 142 6.50 2.75 22.69
N LEU A 143 6.41 3.77 23.53
CA LEU A 143 7.54 4.28 24.28
C LEU A 143 8.10 3.22 25.25
N ALA A 144 7.25 2.31 25.74
CA ALA A 144 7.67 1.18 26.56
C ALA A 144 8.18 -0.01 25.73
N MET A 145 7.66 -0.22 24.50
CA MET A 145 7.93 -1.39 23.66
C MET A 145 8.11 -0.94 22.18
N GLU A 146 9.29 -0.50 21.81
CA GLU A 146 9.62 0.14 20.51
C GLU A 146 9.16 -0.65 19.26
N ALA A 147 9.01 -1.99 19.34
CA ALA A 147 8.65 -2.84 18.20
C ALA A 147 7.35 -2.42 17.50
N GLN A 148 6.35 -1.94 18.22
CA GLN A 148 5.05 -1.56 17.65
C GLN A 148 5.00 -0.14 17.03
N SER A 149 6.10 0.58 16.99
CA SER A 149 6.17 1.86 16.29
C SER A 149 5.91 1.72 14.77
N TRP A 150 6.14 0.54 14.18
CA TRP A 150 5.73 0.21 12.82
C TRP A 150 4.23 0.41 12.58
N CYS A 151 3.42 0.00 13.55
CA CYS A 151 1.96 0.15 13.45
C CYS A 151 1.52 1.62 13.54
N LEU A 152 2.17 2.42 14.38
CA LEU A 152 1.86 3.84 14.52
C LEU A 152 2.27 4.62 13.25
N GLN A 153 3.48 4.38 12.73
CA GLN A 153 3.93 5.04 11.50
C GLN A 153 3.03 4.69 10.30
N HIS A 154 2.54 3.45 10.24
CA HIS A 154 1.62 2.99 9.22
C HIS A 154 0.30 3.79 9.24
N ASP A 155 -0.32 3.95 10.40
CA ASP A 155 -1.52 4.77 10.54
C ASP A 155 -1.29 6.25 10.18
N LEU A 156 -0.13 6.79 10.59
CA LEU A 156 0.27 8.15 10.22
C LEU A 156 0.49 8.29 8.72
N GLY A 157 1.06 7.27 8.07
CA GLY A 157 1.22 7.21 6.61
C GLY A 157 -0.11 7.30 5.89
N HIS A 158 -1.12 6.59 6.37
CA HIS A 158 -2.49 6.63 5.85
C HIS A 158 -3.30 7.87 6.28
N ALA A 159 -2.70 8.79 7.00
CA ALA A 159 -3.36 9.99 7.51
C ALA A 159 -4.63 9.69 8.34
N SER A 160 -4.64 8.58 9.09
CA SER A 160 -5.79 8.10 9.84
C SER A 160 -5.90 8.66 11.27
N ILE A 161 -4.91 9.41 11.77
CA ILE A 161 -4.86 9.88 13.17
C ILE A 161 -5.30 11.33 13.31
N PHE A 162 -4.66 12.24 12.58
CA PHE A 162 -4.94 13.67 12.68
C PHE A 162 -5.82 14.14 11.53
N LYS A 163 -6.80 14.97 11.80
CA LYS A 163 -7.68 15.58 10.78
C LYS A 163 -6.92 16.39 9.72
N LYS A 164 -5.78 17.00 10.08
CA LYS A 164 -4.92 17.74 9.14
C LYS A 164 -3.79 16.82 8.68
N SER A 165 -3.73 16.49 7.41
CA SER A 165 -2.74 15.60 6.81
C SER A 165 -1.29 15.97 7.19
N ARG A 166 -0.97 17.28 7.23
CA ARG A 166 0.38 17.75 7.62
C ARG A 166 0.87 17.20 8.97
N TRP A 167 -0.02 17.06 9.95
CA TRP A 167 0.36 16.56 11.28
C TRP A 167 0.63 15.06 11.27
N ASN A 168 -0.12 14.30 10.46
CA ASN A 168 0.20 12.89 10.23
C ASN A 168 1.61 12.74 9.64
N HIS A 169 1.95 13.53 8.61
CA HIS A 169 3.28 13.45 7.98
C HIS A 169 4.41 13.89 8.91
N VAL A 170 4.22 14.96 9.70
CA VAL A 170 5.24 15.38 10.69
C VAL A 170 5.46 14.30 11.73
N ALA A 171 4.38 13.74 12.29
CA ALA A 171 4.49 12.67 13.27
C ALA A 171 5.07 11.38 12.66
N GLN A 172 4.70 11.03 11.42
CA GLN A 172 5.28 9.88 10.71
C GLN A 172 6.78 10.03 10.52
N LYS A 173 7.26 11.22 10.08
CA LYS A 173 8.70 11.48 9.94
C LYS A 173 9.45 11.31 11.25
N PHE A 174 8.86 11.75 12.36
CA PHE A 174 9.45 11.52 13.67
C PHE A 174 9.51 10.03 14.01
N VAL A 175 8.40 9.28 13.87
CA VAL A 175 8.35 7.86 14.21
C VAL A 175 9.27 7.04 13.30
N MET A 176 9.19 7.25 11.97
CA MET A 176 10.05 6.53 11.01
C MET A 176 11.50 6.92 11.13
N GLY A 177 11.81 8.21 11.22
CA GLY A 177 13.18 8.70 11.26
C GLY A 177 13.82 8.51 12.62
N GLN A 178 13.22 9.04 13.70
CA GLN A 178 13.84 9.05 15.03
C GLN A 178 13.78 7.72 15.77
N LEU A 179 12.70 6.92 15.57
CA LEU A 179 12.56 5.64 16.27
C LEU A 179 13.06 4.47 15.44
N LYS A 180 12.99 4.55 14.11
CA LYS A 180 13.34 3.46 13.20
C LYS A 180 14.57 3.70 12.33
N GLY A 181 14.95 4.93 12.07
CA GLY A 181 16.10 5.27 11.21
C GLY A 181 15.78 5.19 9.72
N PHE A 182 14.50 5.33 9.33
CA PHE A 182 14.05 5.16 7.95
C PHE A 182 13.30 6.38 7.44
N SER A 183 13.15 6.48 6.11
CA SER A 183 12.40 7.55 5.45
C SER A 183 10.90 7.26 5.43
N ALA A 184 10.11 8.23 5.89
CA ALA A 184 8.67 8.21 5.75
C ALA A 184 8.23 8.29 4.27
N HIS A 185 8.96 9.06 3.44
CA HIS A 185 8.66 9.18 2.01
C HIS A 185 8.93 7.86 1.26
N TRP A 186 10.03 7.17 1.54
CA TRP A 186 10.32 5.86 0.96
C TRP A 186 9.24 4.83 1.31
N TRP A 187 8.83 4.79 2.58
CA TRP A 187 7.76 3.91 3.02
C TRP A 187 6.46 4.20 2.28
N ASN A 188 6.01 5.45 2.28
CA ASN A 188 4.78 5.86 1.60
C ASN A 188 4.83 5.56 0.10
N PHE A 189 5.98 5.79 -0.56
CA PHE A 189 6.17 5.48 -1.97
C PHE A 189 5.94 3.99 -2.29
N ARG A 190 6.41 3.08 -1.45
CA ARG A 190 6.19 1.63 -1.62
C ARG A 190 4.77 1.23 -1.22
N HIS A 191 4.37 1.61 -0.04
CA HIS A 191 3.13 1.14 0.59
C HIS A 191 1.87 1.62 -0.14
N PHE A 192 1.87 2.84 -0.68
CA PHE A 192 0.74 3.30 -1.48
C PHE A 192 0.62 2.58 -2.83
N GLN A 193 1.73 2.15 -3.43
CA GLN A 193 1.68 1.30 -4.63
C GLN A 193 1.07 -0.07 -4.30
N HIS A 194 1.43 -0.66 -3.16
CA HIS A 194 0.82 -1.88 -2.66
C HIS A 194 -0.70 -1.72 -2.51
N HIS A 195 -1.19 -0.68 -1.80
CA HIS A 195 -2.63 -0.42 -1.68
C HIS A 195 -3.32 -0.14 -3.01
N ALA A 196 -2.66 0.54 -3.94
CA ALA A 196 -3.25 0.86 -5.24
C ALA A 196 -3.55 -0.39 -6.07
N LYS A 197 -2.66 -1.37 -6.05
CA LYS A 197 -2.76 -2.62 -6.84
C LYS A 197 -2.16 -3.80 -6.07
N PRO A 198 -2.78 -4.21 -4.93
CA PRO A 198 -2.24 -5.26 -4.09
C PRO A 198 -2.20 -6.60 -4.83
N ASN A 199 -1.15 -7.37 -4.59
CA ASN A 199 -0.89 -8.68 -5.20
C ASN A 199 -0.81 -8.70 -6.74
N ILE A 200 -0.75 -7.54 -7.39
CA ILE A 200 -0.63 -7.46 -8.85
C ILE A 200 0.84 -7.50 -9.26
N PHE A 201 1.17 -8.51 -10.04
CA PHE A 201 2.52 -8.76 -10.54
C PHE A 201 3.06 -7.51 -11.28
N HIS A 202 4.31 -7.12 -10.99
CA HIS A 202 4.99 -5.91 -11.45
C HIS A 202 4.40 -4.54 -11.00
N LYS A 203 3.25 -4.50 -10.35
CA LYS A 203 2.66 -3.25 -9.82
C LYS A 203 2.86 -3.13 -8.32
N ASP A 204 2.71 -4.25 -7.59
CA ASP A 204 2.91 -4.32 -6.15
C ASP A 204 4.38 -4.61 -5.81
N PRO A 205 5.08 -3.67 -5.14
CA PRO A 205 6.47 -3.88 -4.74
C PRO A 205 6.64 -4.96 -3.65
N ASP A 206 5.60 -5.29 -2.91
CA ASP A 206 5.68 -6.23 -1.78
C ASP A 206 5.62 -7.69 -2.24
N VAL A 207 5.07 -7.96 -3.42
CA VAL A 207 5.10 -9.30 -4.04
C VAL A 207 6.10 -9.42 -5.19
N THR A 208 6.77 -8.32 -5.59
CA THR A 208 7.81 -8.31 -6.62
C THR A 208 9.19 -8.53 -5.97
N VAL A 209 9.42 -9.73 -5.44
CA VAL A 209 10.60 -10.12 -4.65
C VAL A 209 11.61 -11.00 -5.39
N ALA A 210 11.41 -11.18 -6.70
CA ALA A 210 12.36 -11.85 -7.56
C ALA A 210 13.69 -11.06 -7.63
N PRO A 211 14.86 -11.71 -7.75
CA PRO A 211 15.05 -13.16 -7.98
C PRO A 211 15.20 -14.00 -6.69
N VAL A 212 14.97 -13.47 -5.52
CA VAL A 212 15.22 -14.20 -4.26
C VAL A 212 14.07 -15.16 -3.95
N PHE A 213 12.84 -14.70 -4.09
CA PHE A 213 11.65 -15.52 -4.00
C PHE A 213 10.78 -15.33 -5.23
N LEU A 214 10.08 -16.38 -5.62
CA LEU A 214 9.10 -16.35 -6.69
C LEU A 214 7.71 -16.57 -6.11
N LEU A 215 6.78 -15.70 -6.44
CA LEU A 215 5.39 -15.74 -5.97
C LEU A 215 4.44 -15.72 -7.16
N GLY A 216 3.39 -16.53 -7.11
CA GLY A 216 2.35 -16.55 -8.12
C GLY A 216 2.91 -16.70 -9.55
N GLU A 217 2.52 -15.83 -10.45
CA GLU A 217 2.89 -15.87 -11.87
C GLU A 217 4.38 -15.63 -12.15
N SER A 218 5.13 -15.00 -11.24
CA SER A 218 6.59 -14.89 -11.39
C SER A 218 7.26 -16.27 -11.45
N SER A 219 6.70 -17.25 -10.74
CA SER A 219 7.18 -18.64 -10.76
C SER A 219 7.08 -19.25 -12.15
N VAL A 220 5.95 -19.06 -12.83
CA VAL A 220 5.73 -19.53 -14.22
C VAL A 220 6.70 -18.84 -15.17
N GLU A 221 6.81 -17.51 -15.08
CA GLU A 221 7.67 -16.71 -15.96
C GLU A 221 9.15 -17.13 -15.87
N TYR A 222 9.67 -17.28 -14.64
CA TYR A 222 11.04 -17.72 -14.41
C TYR A 222 11.28 -19.17 -14.86
N GLY A 223 10.31 -20.04 -14.68
CA GLY A 223 10.35 -21.42 -15.16
C GLY A 223 10.43 -21.47 -16.68
N LYS A 224 9.51 -20.83 -17.39
CA LYS A 224 9.47 -20.78 -18.86
C LYS A 224 10.75 -20.19 -19.47
N LYS A 225 11.32 -19.14 -18.84
CA LYS A 225 12.57 -18.54 -19.26
C LYS A 225 13.82 -19.35 -18.85
N LYS A 226 13.65 -20.55 -18.28
CA LYS A 226 14.73 -21.41 -17.77
C LYS A 226 15.69 -20.70 -16.82
N ARG A 227 15.17 -19.75 -16.03
CA ARG A 227 15.95 -19.01 -15.04
C ARG A 227 16.04 -19.81 -13.73
N ARG A 228 17.28 -20.05 -13.29
CA ARG A 228 17.61 -20.78 -12.08
C ARG A 228 18.72 -20.07 -11.32
N TYR A 229 18.38 -19.03 -10.56
CA TYR A 229 19.37 -18.35 -9.71
C TYR A 229 19.48 -19.03 -8.33
N LEU A 230 18.37 -19.56 -7.81
CA LEU A 230 18.25 -20.21 -6.52
C LEU A 230 17.40 -21.50 -6.65
N PRO A 231 17.45 -22.41 -5.67
CA PRO A 231 16.60 -23.59 -5.66
C PRO A 231 15.17 -23.24 -5.23
N TYR A 232 14.38 -22.62 -6.10
CA TYR A 232 13.06 -22.09 -5.79
C TYR A 232 12.07 -23.13 -5.29
N ASN A 233 12.19 -24.37 -5.70
CA ASN A 233 11.39 -25.49 -5.15
C ASN A 233 11.66 -25.73 -3.66
N GLN A 234 12.72 -25.14 -3.10
CA GLN A 234 13.05 -25.18 -1.66
C GLN A 234 12.88 -23.80 -0.97
N GLN A 235 12.30 -22.82 -1.64
CA GLN A 235 12.22 -21.45 -1.10
C GLN A 235 11.45 -21.37 0.23
N HIS A 236 10.49 -22.25 0.47
CA HIS A 236 9.78 -22.35 1.73
C HIS A 236 10.67 -22.76 2.93
N LEU A 237 11.83 -23.37 2.68
CA LEU A 237 12.80 -23.75 3.71
C LEU A 237 13.77 -22.62 4.00
N TYR A 238 14.34 -21.98 2.96
CA TYR A 238 15.31 -20.90 3.18
C TYR A 238 14.67 -19.55 3.48
N PHE A 239 13.36 -19.42 3.33
CA PHE A 239 12.64 -18.18 3.66
C PHE A 239 12.93 -17.69 5.07
N PHE A 240 12.95 -18.58 6.05
CA PHE A 240 13.19 -18.22 7.45
C PHE A 240 14.57 -17.57 7.70
N LEU A 241 15.57 -18.02 6.95
CA LEU A 241 16.96 -17.52 7.12
C LEU A 241 17.27 -16.32 6.24
N ILE A 242 16.62 -16.21 5.09
CA ILE A 242 16.96 -15.20 4.06
C ILE A 242 15.90 -14.12 3.96
N GLY A 243 14.61 -14.47 3.97
CA GLY A 243 13.52 -13.53 3.70
C GLY A 243 13.52 -12.32 4.64
N PRO A 244 13.22 -12.51 5.94
CA PRO A 244 13.19 -11.40 6.88
C PRO A 244 14.52 -10.65 7.00
N PRO A 245 15.69 -11.30 7.16
CA PRO A 245 16.96 -10.59 7.22
C PRO A 245 17.27 -9.78 5.96
N LEU A 246 16.95 -10.30 4.78
CA LEU A 246 17.18 -9.61 3.52
C LEU A 246 16.29 -8.37 3.38
N LEU A 247 15.03 -8.46 3.80
CA LEU A 247 14.13 -7.31 3.81
C LEU A 247 14.75 -6.15 4.59
N THR A 248 15.21 -6.40 5.81
CA THR A 248 15.82 -5.33 6.61
C THR A 248 17.12 -4.82 6.00
N LEU A 249 18.07 -5.70 5.71
CA LEU A 249 19.40 -5.27 5.29
C LEU A 249 19.41 -4.67 3.88
N VAL A 250 18.58 -5.16 2.97
CA VAL A 250 18.56 -4.65 1.58
C VAL A 250 17.52 -3.56 1.41
N ASN A 251 16.25 -3.82 1.73
CA ASN A 251 15.20 -2.84 1.45
C ASN A 251 15.20 -1.71 2.47
N PHE A 252 15.18 -2.01 3.78
CA PHE A 252 15.07 -0.97 4.79
C PHE A 252 16.38 -0.21 5.03
N GLU A 253 17.55 -0.83 4.88
CA GLU A 253 18.81 -0.10 5.05
C GLU A 253 19.34 0.44 3.72
N VAL A 254 19.62 -0.41 2.72
CA VAL A 254 20.30 0.00 1.48
C VAL A 254 19.37 0.75 0.53
N GLU A 255 18.22 0.18 0.18
CA GLU A 255 17.27 0.82 -0.75
C GLU A 255 16.72 2.14 -0.18
N ASN A 256 16.38 2.15 1.11
CA ASN A 256 15.88 3.33 1.79
C ASN A 256 16.92 4.46 1.80
N LEU A 257 18.18 4.16 2.14
CA LEU A 257 19.26 5.14 2.10
C LEU A 257 19.48 5.66 0.67
N ALA A 258 19.53 4.76 -0.31
CA ALA A 258 19.65 5.14 -1.72
C ALA A 258 18.50 6.04 -2.17
N TYR A 259 17.26 5.73 -1.77
CA TYR A 259 16.09 6.56 -2.05
C TYR A 259 16.22 7.95 -1.45
N MET A 260 16.62 8.06 -0.17
CA MET A 260 16.80 9.38 0.47
C MET A 260 17.83 10.24 -0.27
N LEU A 261 18.93 9.64 -0.72
CA LEU A 261 19.98 10.34 -1.45
C LEU A 261 19.56 10.73 -2.86
N VAL A 262 19.00 9.80 -3.63
CA VAL A 262 18.58 10.01 -5.03
C VAL A 262 17.41 11.00 -5.10
N CYS A 263 16.45 10.90 -4.20
CA CYS A 263 15.28 11.78 -4.14
C CYS A 263 15.52 13.04 -3.29
N MET A 264 16.76 13.26 -2.83
CA MET A 264 17.17 14.46 -2.04
C MET A 264 16.27 14.71 -0.82
N GLN A 265 15.89 13.62 -0.10
CA GLN A 265 15.02 13.70 1.08
C GLN A 265 15.83 14.06 2.32
N TRP A 266 16.41 15.27 2.34
CA TRP A 266 17.35 15.72 3.36
C TRP A 266 16.78 15.72 4.78
N ALA A 267 15.50 16.05 4.93
CA ALA A 267 14.86 16.03 6.24
C ALA A 267 14.75 14.58 6.79
N ASP A 268 14.40 13.60 5.95
CA ASP A 268 14.32 12.20 6.34
C ASP A 268 15.72 11.66 6.65
N LEU A 269 16.72 12.04 5.84
CA LEU A 269 18.12 11.66 6.08
C LEU A 269 18.64 12.20 7.41
N LEU A 270 18.30 13.46 7.77
CA LEU A 270 18.68 14.05 9.07
C LEU A 270 18.03 13.30 10.23
N TRP A 271 16.74 12.96 10.13
CA TRP A 271 16.06 12.16 11.15
C TRP A 271 16.66 10.76 11.27
N ALA A 272 16.94 10.08 10.17
CA ALA A 272 17.59 8.76 10.17
C ALA A 272 19.00 8.85 10.79
N ALA A 273 19.81 9.84 10.39
CA ALA A 273 21.12 10.06 10.97
C ALA A 273 21.06 10.27 12.49
N SER A 274 20.04 10.97 13.00
CA SER A 274 19.85 11.19 14.43
C SER A 274 19.50 9.89 15.17
N PHE A 275 18.77 8.95 14.54
CA PHE A 275 18.52 7.61 15.09
C PHE A 275 19.84 6.84 15.23
N TYR A 276 20.63 6.76 14.17
CA TYR A 276 21.92 6.03 14.21
C TYR A 276 22.88 6.64 15.22
N ALA A 277 22.99 7.98 15.25
CA ALA A 277 23.81 8.66 16.24
C ALA A 277 23.36 8.31 17.67
N ARG A 278 22.07 8.41 17.96
CA ARG A 278 21.51 8.07 19.27
C ARG A 278 21.76 6.60 19.60
N PHE A 279 21.48 5.69 18.69
CA PHE A 279 21.67 4.25 18.90
C PHE A 279 23.13 3.93 19.22
N PHE A 280 24.06 4.32 18.37
CA PHE A 280 25.47 4.00 18.56
C PHE A 280 26.07 4.70 19.78
N LEU A 281 25.77 5.98 20.02
CA LEU A 281 26.24 6.68 21.20
C LEU A 281 25.71 6.07 22.51
N SER A 282 24.48 5.56 22.50
CA SER A 282 23.89 4.93 23.69
C SER A 282 24.49 3.56 24.00
N TYR A 283 24.77 2.74 23.00
CA TYR A 283 25.14 1.33 23.19
C TYR A 283 26.63 1.04 23.02
N LEU A 284 27.39 1.88 22.30
CA LEU A 284 28.83 1.71 22.09
C LEU A 284 29.64 1.63 23.40
N PRO A 285 29.35 2.44 24.43
CA PRO A 285 30.08 2.37 25.71
C PRO A 285 29.93 1.02 26.43
N PHE A 286 28.83 0.31 26.19
CA PHE A 286 28.53 -0.96 26.89
C PHE A 286 29.04 -2.18 26.12
N TYR A 287 28.96 -2.15 24.78
CA TYR A 287 29.24 -3.34 23.95
C TYR A 287 30.52 -3.26 23.13
N GLY A 288 31.16 -2.09 23.04
CA GLY A 288 32.27 -1.85 22.10
C GLY A 288 31.80 -1.93 20.65
N VAL A 289 32.70 -1.68 19.68
CA VAL A 289 32.33 -1.64 18.24
C VAL A 289 31.76 -2.97 17.73
N PRO A 290 32.43 -4.12 17.95
CA PRO A 290 31.88 -5.40 17.43
C PRO A 290 30.54 -5.75 18.07
N GLY A 291 30.41 -5.52 19.38
CA GLY A 291 29.22 -5.86 20.14
C GLY A 291 28.01 -5.00 19.76
N VAL A 292 28.18 -3.69 19.54
CA VAL A 292 27.07 -2.81 19.13
C VAL A 292 26.60 -3.10 17.69
N LEU A 293 27.52 -3.47 16.80
CA LEU A 293 27.16 -3.88 15.43
C LEU A 293 26.37 -5.19 15.44
N LEU A 294 26.83 -6.18 16.22
CA LEU A 294 26.08 -7.43 16.38
C LEU A 294 24.71 -7.19 17.00
N PHE A 295 24.64 -6.34 18.02
CA PHE A 295 23.37 -5.98 18.67
C PHE A 295 22.41 -5.29 17.68
N PHE A 296 22.91 -4.33 16.89
CA PHE A 296 22.15 -3.66 15.86
C PHE A 296 21.54 -4.66 14.86
N VAL A 297 22.38 -5.53 14.29
CA VAL A 297 21.93 -6.55 13.32
C VAL A 297 20.92 -7.50 13.96
N ALA A 298 21.17 -7.97 15.20
CA ALA A 298 20.24 -8.87 15.89
C ALA A 298 18.87 -8.24 16.11
N VAL A 299 18.82 -6.97 16.57
CA VAL A 299 17.56 -6.23 16.74
C VAL A 299 16.83 -6.08 15.40
N ARG A 300 17.54 -5.69 14.33
CA ARG A 300 16.96 -5.54 12.99
C ARG A 300 16.40 -6.86 12.44
N VAL A 301 17.12 -7.95 12.63
CA VAL A 301 16.67 -9.28 12.16
C VAL A 301 15.41 -9.73 12.93
N LEU A 302 15.38 -9.57 14.25
CA LEU A 302 14.21 -9.92 15.06
C LEU A 302 12.99 -9.07 14.72
N GLU A 303 13.19 -7.76 14.57
CA GLU A 303 12.16 -6.81 14.13
C GLU A 303 11.62 -7.18 12.74
N SER A 304 12.50 -7.55 11.82
CA SER A 304 12.14 -7.96 10.47
C SER A 304 11.34 -9.27 10.44
N HIS A 305 11.69 -10.23 11.30
CA HIS A 305 10.88 -11.44 11.46
C HIS A 305 9.46 -11.11 11.90
N TRP A 306 9.30 -10.30 12.95
CA TRP A 306 7.97 -9.88 13.35
C TRP A 306 7.23 -9.18 12.21
N PHE A 307 7.89 -8.20 11.55
CA PHE A 307 7.31 -7.41 10.48
C PHE A 307 6.83 -8.28 9.31
N VAL A 308 7.71 -9.12 8.75
CA VAL A 308 7.38 -9.95 7.57
C VAL A 308 6.24 -10.91 7.86
N TRP A 309 6.25 -11.62 9.00
CA TRP A 309 5.20 -12.56 9.32
C TRP A 309 3.85 -11.88 9.48
N ILE A 310 3.81 -10.73 10.16
CA ILE A 310 2.56 -10.03 10.44
C ILE A 310 1.99 -9.33 9.21
N THR A 311 2.83 -8.73 8.37
CA THR A 311 2.35 -8.02 7.18
C THR A 311 2.02 -8.96 6.02
N GLN A 312 2.69 -10.11 5.93
CA GLN A 312 2.56 -11.00 4.79
C GLN A 312 1.56 -12.16 4.99
N MET A 313 1.15 -12.45 6.24
CA MET A 313 0.17 -13.53 6.51
C MET A 313 -1.21 -13.28 5.88
N ASN A 314 -1.51 -12.04 5.54
CA ASN A 314 -2.77 -11.62 4.96
C ASN A 314 -2.73 -11.46 3.43
N HIS A 315 -1.54 -11.51 2.80
CA HIS A 315 -1.34 -11.25 1.37
C HIS A 315 -0.71 -12.40 0.60
N ILE A 316 0.41 -12.98 1.08
CA ILE A 316 1.11 -14.05 0.37
C ILE A 316 0.26 -15.30 0.15
N PRO A 317 -0.63 -15.69 1.07
CA PRO A 317 -1.53 -16.84 0.85
C PRO A 317 -2.59 -16.60 -0.23
N GLU A 318 -2.89 -15.33 -0.53
CA GLU A 318 -3.91 -14.94 -1.51
C GLU A 318 -3.38 -15.01 -2.95
N GLU A 319 -4.25 -14.80 -3.92
CA GLU A 319 -3.84 -14.88 -5.32
C GLU A 319 -2.88 -13.75 -5.70
N ILE A 320 -1.73 -14.12 -6.30
CA ILE A 320 -0.73 -13.19 -6.82
C ILE A 320 -0.61 -13.42 -8.33
N GLY A 321 -0.94 -12.41 -9.13
CA GLY A 321 -0.94 -12.57 -10.58
C GLY A 321 -1.22 -11.29 -11.35
N HIS A 322 -1.71 -11.43 -12.58
CA HIS A 322 -2.15 -10.30 -13.39
C HIS A 322 -3.49 -9.75 -12.91
N GLU A 323 -3.74 -8.50 -13.26
CA GLU A 323 -4.95 -7.78 -12.84
C GLU A 323 -6.21 -8.41 -13.44
N LYS A 324 -7.08 -8.94 -12.58
CA LYS A 324 -8.37 -9.54 -12.93
C LYS A 324 -9.55 -8.63 -12.59
N HIS A 325 -9.40 -7.81 -11.57
CA HIS A 325 -10.44 -6.93 -11.05
C HIS A 325 -10.02 -5.46 -11.22
N ARG A 326 -10.89 -4.67 -11.82
CA ARG A 326 -10.64 -3.22 -11.98
C ARG A 326 -11.33 -2.38 -10.92
N ASP A 327 -12.41 -2.90 -10.34
CA ASP A 327 -13.08 -2.23 -9.24
C ASP A 327 -12.29 -2.35 -7.92
N TRP A 328 -12.34 -1.30 -7.11
CA TRP A 328 -11.63 -1.21 -5.85
C TRP A 328 -11.97 -2.36 -4.91
N ALA A 329 -13.28 -2.60 -4.68
CA ALA A 329 -13.72 -3.58 -3.69
C ALA A 329 -13.25 -5.00 -4.04
N SER A 330 -13.48 -5.45 -5.27
CA SER A 330 -13.06 -6.80 -5.70
C SER A 330 -11.54 -6.97 -5.69
N SER A 331 -10.79 -5.93 -6.12
CA SER A 331 -9.32 -6.01 -6.17
C SER A 331 -8.72 -6.11 -4.76
N GLN A 332 -9.22 -5.32 -3.79
CA GLN A 332 -8.73 -5.37 -2.41
C GLN A 332 -9.11 -6.69 -1.72
N LEU A 333 -10.36 -7.17 -1.90
CA LEU A 333 -10.83 -8.42 -1.33
C LEU A 333 -10.11 -9.65 -1.88
N ALA A 334 -9.77 -9.67 -3.17
CA ALA A 334 -9.05 -10.78 -3.78
C ALA A 334 -7.58 -10.89 -3.30
N ALA A 335 -7.01 -9.79 -2.83
CA ALA A 335 -5.61 -9.71 -2.41
C ALA A 335 -5.42 -9.80 -0.89
N THR A 336 -6.50 -9.92 -0.11
CA THR A 336 -6.43 -9.84 1.35
C THR A 336 -7.30 -10.87 2.04
N CYS A 337 -6.84 -11.36 3.19
CA CYS A 337 -7.65 -12.08 4.15
C CYS A 337 -7.48 -11.50 5.56
N ASN A 338 -8.45 -11.73 6.43
CA ASN A 338 -8.36 -11.41 7.83
C ASN A 338 -7.81 -12.57 8.65
N VAL A 339 -7.26 -12.25 9.83
CA VAL A 339 -6.92 -13.23 10.85
C VAL A 339 -7.85 -13.06 12.05
N GLU A 340 -8.26 -14.18 12.65
CA GLU A 340 -9.22 -14.19 13.76
C GLU A 340 -8.86 -13.18 14.85
N PRO A 341 -9.80 -12.25 15.18
CA PRO A 341 -9.56 -11.25 16.19
C PRO A 341 -9.55 -11.86 17.59
N SER A 342 -8.54 -11.51 18.36
CA SER A 342 -8.45 -11.77 19.80
C SER A 342 -7.69 -10.62 20.47
N LEU A 343 -7.71 -10.55 21.78
CA LEU A 343 -6.89 -9.55 22.49
C LEU A 343 -5.41 -9.68 22.12
N PHE A 344 -4.91 -10.92 22.04
CA PHE A 344 -3.53 -11.20 21.65
C PHE A 344 -3.27 -10.84 20.18
N THR A 345 -4.10 -11.33 19.25
CA THR A 345 -3.89 -11.10 17.81
C THR A 345 -3.96 -9.61 17.48
N ASN A 346 -4.96 -8.90 18.02
CA ASN A 346 -5.11 -7.46 17.80
C ASN A 346 -3.92 -6.67 18.34
N TRP A 347 -3.43 -7.01 19.54
CA TRP A 347 -2.26 -6.38 20.11
C TRP A 347 -0.99 -6.75 19.34
N PHE A 348 -0.75 -8.03 19.10
CA PHE A 348 0.48 -8.52 18.48
C PHE A 348 0.66 -8.05 17.04
N SER A 349 -0.43 -8.04 16.25
CA SER A 349 -0.43 -7.53 14.87
C SER A 349 -0.64 -6.02 14.76
N GLY A 350 -0.91 -5.33 15.88
CA GLY A 350 -1.31 -3.92 15.87
C GLY A 350 -2.58 -3.65 15.06
N HIS A 351 -3.56 -4.55 15.15
CA HIS A 351 -4.81 -4.57 14.37
C HIS A 351 -4.66 -4.79 12.85
N LEU A 352 -3.46 -5.15 12.35
CA LEU A 352 -3.27 -5.53 10.95
C LEU A 352 -3.91 -6.90 10.61
N ASN A 353 -4.43 -7.61 11.60
CA ASN A 353 -5.28 -8.79 11.41
C ASN A 353 -6.65 -8.48 10.77
N PHE A 354 -7.07 -7.21 10.71
CA PHE A 354 -8.22 -6.71 9.96
C PHE A 354 -7.80 -6.16 8.59
N GLN A 355 -7.11 -6.97 7.80
CA GLN A 355 -6.48 -6.50 6.58
C GLN A 355 -7.49 -6.14 5.48
N ILE A 356 -8.61 -6.86 5.40
CA ILE A 356 -9.69 -6.55 4.48
C ILE A 356 -10.22 -5.13 4.73
N GLU A 357 -10.55 -4.82 5.98
CA GLU A 357 -11.07 -3.49 6.36
C GLU A 357 -10.02 -2.40 6.15
N HIS A 358 -8.75 -2.72 6.45
CA HIS A 358 -7.65 -1.80 6.24
C HIS A 358 -7.48 -1.46 4.75
N HIS A 359 -7.49 -2.44 3.87
CA HIS A 359 -7.34 -2.24 2.44
C HIS A 359 -8.54 -1.53 1.81
N LEU A 360 -9.75 -1.85 2.23
CA LEU A 360 -10.96 -1.17 1.76
C LEU A 360 -11.04 0.28 2.24
N PHE A 361 -10.57 0.56 3.47
CA PHE A 361 -10.68 1.86 4.14
C PHE A 361 -9.34 2.30 4.76
N PRO A 362 -8.28 2.54 3.98
CA PRO A 362 -6.93 2.75 4.51
C PRO A 362 -6.81 3.95 5.46
N ARG A 363 -7.67 4.96 5.33
CA ARG A 363 -7.73 6.12 6.23
C ARG A 363 -8.54 5.92 7.51
N MET A 364 -9.20 4.76 7.67
CA MET A 364 -9.96 4.48 8.88
C MET A 364 -9.00 4.19 10.05
N PRO A 365 -9.16 4.83 11.21
CA PRO A 365 -8.39 4.49 12.39
C PRO A 365 -8.59 3.03 12.80
N ARG A 366 -7.50 2.31 13.07
CA ARG A 366 -7.49 0.86 13.32
C ARG A 366 -8.48 0.37 14.38
N HIS A 367 -8.73 1.17 15.42
CA HIS A 367 -9.68 0.81 16.49
C HIS A 367 -11.15 0.75 16.03
N ASN A 368 -11.43 1.16 14.79
CA ASN A 368 -12.77 1.11 14.20
C ASN A 368 -12.94 -0.07 13.22
N TYR A 369 -11.87 -0.81 12.86
CA TYR A 369 -11.99 -1.94 11.94
C TYR A 369 -12.99 -3.00 12.40
N SER A 370 -12.96 -3.38 13.68
CA SER A 370 -13.91 -4.35 14.24
C SER A 370 -15.38 -3.89 14.17
N ARG A 371 -15.61 -2.57 14.07
CA ARG A 371 -16.97 -1.99 13.97
C ARG A 371 -17.49 -2.01 12.53
N VAL A 372 -16.62 -1.87 11.55
CA VAL A 372 -16.99 -1.91 10.12
C VAL A 372 -17.00 -3.33 9.56
N ALA A 373 -16.24 -4.25 10.13
CA ALA A 373 -16.10 -5.63 9.67
C ALA A 373 -17.44 -6.37 9.44
N PRO A 374 -18.47 -6.27 10.32
CA PRO A 374 -19.78 -6.89 10.05
C PRO A 374 -20.46 -6.32 8.79
N LEU A 375 -20.30 -5.04 8.51
CA LEU A 375 -20.87 -4.39 7.32
C LEU A 375 -20.19 -4.86 6.05
N VAL A 376 -18.85 -4.97 6.08
CA VAL A 376 -18.06 -5.52 4.97
C VAL A 376 -18.43 -6.98 4.71
N LYS A 377 -18.54 -7.78 5.76
CA LYS A 377 -18.97 -9.20 5.64
C LYS A 377 -20.37 -9.33 5.02
N SER A 378 -21.30 -8.43 5.38
CA SER A 378 -22.64 -8.40 4.79
C SER A 378 -22.59 -8.02 3.29
N LEU A 379 -21.76 -7.05 2.92
CA LEU A 379 -21.54 -6.68 1.52
C LEU A 379 -20.99 -7.87 0.72
N CYS A 380 -19.97 -8.54 1.23
CA CYS A 380 -19.39 -9.71 0.57
C CYS A 380 -20.42 -10.84 0.39
N ALA A 381 -21.21 -11.13 1.42
CA ALA A 381 -22.28 -12.12 1.34
C ALA A 381 -23.33 -11.77 0.29
N LYS A 382 -23.73 -10.49 0.20
CA LYS A 382 -24.70 -10.02 -0.81
C LYS A 382 -24.21 -10.24 -2.24
N HIS A 383 -22.91 -10.06 -2.50
CA HIS A 383 -22.33 -10.14 -3.85
C HIS A 383 -21.61 -11.46 -4.13
N GLY A 384 -21.66 -12.44 -3.23
CA GLY A 384 -20.97 -13.72 -3.38
C GLY A 384 -19.44 -13.61 -3.41
N LEU A 385 -18.89 -12.55 -2.78
CA LEU A 385 -17.45 -12.32 -2.67
C LEU A 385 -16.89 -13.03 -1.45
N SER A 386 -15.63 -13.48 -1.54
CA SER A 386 -14.94 -14.10 -0.41
C SER A 386 -14.69 -13.03 0.68
N TYR A 387 -15.01 -13.39 1.93
CA TYR A 387 -14.57 -12.69 3.12
C TYR A 387 -13.87 -13.71 4.02
N GLU A 388 -12.59 -13.89 3.77
CA GLU A 388 -11.83 -14.96 4.42
C GLU A 388 -11.28 -14.54 5.76
N VAL A 389 -11.47 -15.39 6.79
CA VAL A 389 -10.90 -15.17 8.13
C VAL A 389 -10.20 -16.46 8.54
N LYS A 390 -8.90 -16.39 8.80
CA LYS A 390 -8.05 -17.55 9.14
C LYS A 390 -7.65 -17.53 10.61
N PRO A 391 -7.54 -18.71 11.25
CA PRO A 391 -6.87 -18.81 12.54
C PRO A 391 -5.41 -18.30 12.45
N PHE A 392 -4.91 -17.66 13.51
CA PHE A 392 -3.59 -17.03 13.50
C PHE A 392 -2.45 -17.96 13.05
N LEU A 393 -2.38 -19.16 13.64
CA LEU A 393 -1.33 -20.11 13.26
C LEU A 393 -1.51 -20.63 11.81
N THR A 394 -2.74 -20.79 11.34
CA THR A 394 -3.03 -21.18 9.96
C THR A 394 -2.52 -20.12 9.00
N ALA A 395 -2.77 -18.84 9.26
CA ALA A 395 -2.31 -17.74 8.41
C ALA A 395 -0.77 -17.71 8.29
N LEU A 396 -0.05 -17.96 9.38
CA LEU A 396 1.42 -18.07 9.35
C LEU A 396 1.90 -19.29 8.55
N VAL A 397 1.27 -20.44 8.73
CA VAL A 397 1.61 -21.68 7.98
C VAL A 397 1.31 -21.52 6.50
N ASP A 398 0.27 -20.79 6.14
CA ASP A 398 -0.12 -20.57 4.75
C ASP A 398 0.90 -19.74 3.96
N ILE A 399 1.69 -18.86 4.62
CA ILE A 399 2.85 -18.23 3.98
C ILE A 399 3.81 -19.31 3.44
N VAL A 400 4.15 -20.28 4.29
CA VAL A 400 5.09 -21.35 3.96
C VAL A 400 4.52 -22.26 2.86
N ARG A 401 3.23 -22.57 2.93
CA ARG A 401 2.53 -23.36 1.90
C ARG A 401 2.50 -22.63 0.56
N SER A 402 2.26 -21.33 0.55
CA SER A 402 2.24 -20.51 -0.67
C SER A 402 3.63 -20.44 -1.31
N LEU A 403 4.68 -20.27 -0.52
CA LEU A 403 6.06 -20.33 -1.00
C LEU A 403 6.40 -21.69 -1.61
N LYS A 404 5.97 -22.79 -0.95
CA LYS A 404 6.17 -24.13 -1.49
C LYS A 404 5.43 -24.30 -2.82
N LYS A 405 4.14 -23.95 -2.87
CA LYS A 405 3.32 -24.02 -4.08
C LYS A 405 3.96 -23.24 -5.25
N SER A 406 4.41 -22.03 -5.00
CA SER A 406 5.08 -21.21 -6.02
C SER A 406 6.39 -21.85 -6.51
N GLY A 407 7.15 -22.47 -5.62
CA GLY A 407 8.35 -23.23 -5.96
C GLY A 407 8.08 -24.48 -6.80
N ASP A 408 7.02 -25.22 -6.49
CA ASP A 408 6.58 -26.39 -7.25
C ASP A 408 6.11 -25.98 -8.66
N ILE A 409 5.36 -24.87 -8.79
CA ILE A 409 4.94 -24.30 -10.08
C ILE A 409 6.17 -23.89 -10.93
N TRP A 410 7.17 -23.26 -10.30
CA TRP A 410 8.42 -22.94 -11.01
C TRP A 410 9.12 -24.18 -11.52
N LEU A 411 9.23 -25.24 -10.72
CA LEU A 411 9.90 -26.46 -11.09
C LEU A 411 9.20 -27.15 -12.27
N ASP A 412 7.86 -27.24 -12.23
CA ASP A 412 7.08 -27.80 -13.32
C ASP A 412 7.29 -27.01 -14.63
N ALA A 413 7.15 -25.70 -14.58
CA ALA A 413 7.39 -24.83 -15.75
C ALA A 413 8.86 -24.89 -16.24
N TYR A 414 9.82 -25.12 -15.35
CA TYR A 414 11.23 -25.27 -15.71
C TYR A 414 11.52 -26.59 -16.41
N LEU A 415 10.87 -27.67 -16.00
CA LEU A 415 11.13 -29.00 -16.54
C LEU A 415 10.34 -29.30 -17.83
N HIS A 416 9.06 -28.88 -17.90
CA HIS A 416 8.10 -29.36 -18.89
C HIS A 416 7.70 -28.33 -19.95
N GLN A 417 8.23 -27.14 -19.93
CA GLN A 417 7.89 -26.09 -20.93
C GLN A 417 9.09 -25.55 -21.70
#